data_0e0cfe0952d3f4e37f2ca17a0e218471
#
_entry.id   0e0cfe0952d3f4e37f2ca17a0e218471
#
_cell.length_a   1.000
_cell.length_b   1.000
_cell.length_c   1.000
_cell.angle_alpha   90.00
_cell.angle_beta   90.00
_cell.angle_gamma   90.00
#
_symmetry.space_group_name_H-M   'P 1'
#
loop_
_entity.id
_entity.type
_entity.pdbx_description
1 polymer ?
#
loop_
_entity_poly.entity_id
_entity_poly.type
_entity_poly.pdbx_seq_one_letter_code
_entity_poly.pdbx_strand_id
1 'polypeptide(L)'
;RDQPRSRGLGDVYKRQVGAVAMSSRGKISVASSTGGVRGRPVGRVGDTPLWGSGFYCDENIGILATGVGEAITEQLMCYRVAQYNNNLEESLEWGVKLLPKETGVGLIAISSDGQIHGTSNTSMPFSIKEG
;
A
#
# COMPACT_ATOMS: atom_id res chain seq x y z
N ARG A 1 14.63 17.41 9.38
CA ARG A 1 15.10 17.07 8.04
C ARG A 1 14.01 17.40 7.05
N ASP A 2 14.32 18.37 6.21
CA ASP A 2 13.33 18.91 5.28
C ASP A 2 13.19 17.97 4.09
N GLN A 3 12.03 17.33 3.99
CA GLN A 3 11.60 16.73 2.73
C GLN A 3 10.89 17.79 1.90
N PRO A 4 10.99 17.74 0.56
CA PRO A 4 10.30 18.68 -0.31
C PRO A 4 8.82 18.72 0.05
N ARG A 5 8.31 19.91 0.31
CA ARG A 5 6.88 20.11 0.55
C ARG A 5 6.18 20.07 -0.79
N SER A 6 5.33 19.09 -1.01
CA SER A 6 4.39 19.19 -2.11
C SER A 6 3.46 20.37 -1.86
N ARG A 7 3.33 21.24 -2.83
CA ARG A 7 2.41 22.38 -2.80
C ARG A 7 1.19 22.02 -3.62
N GLY A 8 0.17 21.44 -2.99
CA GLY A 8 -1.11 21.16 -3.61
C GLY A 8 -2.25 21.45 -2.67
N LEU A 9 -3.38 21.87 -3.21
CA LEU A 9 -4.63 22.04 -2.47
C LEU A 9 -5.06 20.68 -1.90
N GLY A 10 -5.15 20.58 -0.57
CA GLY A 10 -5.58 19.36 0.09
C GLY A 10 -4.50 18.33 0.33
N ASP A 11 -3.23 18.69 0.19
CA ASP A 11 -2.11 17.82 0.49
C ASP A 11 -2.10 17.44 1.97
N VAL A 12 -2.69 16.30 2.22
CA VAL A 12 -2.48 15.56 3.46
C VAL A 12 -1.06 14.99 3.36
N TYR A 13 -0.13 15.64 4.01
CA TYR A 13 1.27 15.23 3.99
C TYR A 13 1.41 13.89 4.72
N LYS A 14 1.59 12.84 3.95
CA LYS A 14 1.88 11.50 4.47
C LYS A 14 3.36 11.20 4.32
N ARG A 15 3.93 10.70 5.39
CA ARG A 15 5.25 10.08 5.39
C ARG A 15 5.06 8.60 5.60
N GLN A 16 5.05 7.85 4.53
CA GLN A 16 4.98 6.41 4.57
C GLN A 16 6.02 5.82 3.63
N VAL A 17 6.69 4.80 4.09
CA VAL A 17 7.58 3.96 3.29
C VAL A 17 7.19 2.52 3.54
N GLY A 18 7.26 1.71 2.49
CA GLY A 18 6.95 0.30 2.60
C GLY A 18 7.71 -0.52 1.59
N ALA A 19 7.92 -1.78 1.93
CA ALA A 19 8.59 -2.74 1.08
C ALA A 19 7.91 -4.11 1.17
N VAL A 20 7.84 -4.78 0.04
CA VAL A 20 7.49 -6.19 -0.07
C VAL A 20 8.68 -6.92 -0.66
N ALA A 21 8.99 -8.09 -0.16
CA ALA A 21 10.15 -8.86 -0.60
C ALA A 21 9.88 -10.37 -0.56
N MET A 22 10.54 -11.08 -1.45
CA MET A 22 10.57 -12.53 -1.43
C MET A 22 12.02 -13.01 -1.41
N SER A 23 12.34 -13.92 -0.51
CA SER A 23 13.65 -14.54 -0.43
C SER A 23 13.85 -15.57 -1.55
N SER A 24 15.10 -15.99 -1.77
CA SER A 24 15.43 -17.07 -2.69
C SER A 24 14.75 -18.41 -2.34
N ARG A 25 14.27 -18.56 -1.11
CA ARG A 25 13.51 -19.72 -0.62
C ARG A 25 12.00 -19.55 -0.76
N GLY A 26 11.54 -18.47 -1.40
CA GLY A 26 10.12 -18.19 -1.59
C GLY A 26 9.40 -17.62 -0.37
N LYS A 27 10.13 -17.26 0.70
CA LYS A 27 9.50 -16.63 1.86
C LYS A 27 9.21 -15.16 1.59
N ILE A 28 7.96 -14.78 1.76
CA ILE A 28 7.49 -13.42 1.56
C ILE A 28 7.50 -12.65 2.88
N SER A 29 7.90 -11.40 2.82
CA SER A 29 7.89 -10.48 3.95
C SER A 29 7.41 -9.11 3.51
N VAL A 30 6.72 -8.41 4.40
CA VAL A 30 6.30 -7.05 4.21
C VAL A 30 6.74 -6.19 5.39
N ALA A 31 7.08 -4.95 5.12
CA ALA A 31 7.45 -3.99 6.13
C ALA A 31 6.97 -2.59 5.74
N SER A 32 6.45 -1.85 6.69
CA SER A 32 6.02 -0.48 6.46
C SER A 32 6.24 0.38 7.70
N SER A 33 6.39 1.67 7.47
CA SER A 33 6.53 2.67 8.50
C SER A 33 5.82 3.95 8.08
N THR A 34 5.20 4.62 9.05
CA THR A 34 4.50 5.87 8.80
C THR A 34 4.74 6.86 9.92
N GLY A 35 4.87 8.14 9.58
CA GLY A 35 4.78 9.25 10.52
C GLY A 35 3.35 9.72 10.78
N GLY A 36 2.38 9.09 10.11
CA GLY A 36 0.98 9.48 10.16
C GLY A 36 0.68 10.71 9.31
N VAL A 37 -0.47 11.30 9.54
CA VAL A 37 -0.99 12.46 8.84
C VAL A 37 -0.71 13.72 9.68
N ARG A 38 -0.30 14.80 9.02
CA ARG A 38 -0.09 16.07 9.72
C ARG A 38 -1.41 16.57 10.31
N GLY A 39 -1.35 17.02 11.56
CA GLY A 39 -2.54 17.54 12.23
C GLY A 39 -3.54 16.47 12.71
N ARG A 40 -3.15 15.21 12.69
CA ARG A 40 -4.02 14.15 13.21
C ARG A 40 -4.35 14.35 14.67
N PRO A 41 -5.58 14.01 15.10
CA PRO A 41 -5.94 14.05 16.51
C PRO A 41 -5.16 13.02 17.33
N VAL A 42 -5.00 13.28 18.61
CA VAL A 42 -4.38 12.34 19.56
C VAL A 42 -5.20 11.04 19.57
N GLY A 43 -4.50 9.90 19.49
CA GLY A 43 -5.12 8.57 19.46
C GLY A 43 -5.55 8.08 18.08
N ARG A 44 -5.43 8.91 17.05
CA ARG A 44 -5.72 8.44 15.68
C ARG A 44 -4.71 7.40 15.25
N VAL A 45 -5.21 6.24 14.81
CA VAL A 45 -4.44 5.16 14.19
C VAL A 45 -4.80 5.10 12.71
N GLY A 46 -3.81 5.12 11.81
CA GLY A 46 -4.01 4.96 10.37
C GLY A 46 -4.11 3.50 9.95
N ASP A 47 -4.07 3.28 8.63
CA ASP A 47 -4.14 1.95 8.01
C ASP A 47 -2.85 1.13 8.17
N THR A 48 -1.69 1.79 8.24
CA THR A 48 -0.37 1.15 8.16
C THR A 48 -0.18 -0.01 9.14
N PRO A 49 -0.58 0.07 10.44
CA PRO A 49 -0.42 -1.04 11.37
C PRO A 49 -1.58 -2.04 11.35
N LEU A 50 -2.58 -1.83 10.52
CA LEU A 50 -3.80 -2.68 10.51
C LEU A 50 -3.65 -3.79 9.47
N TRP A 51 -3.49 -5.01 9.95
CA TRP A 51 -3.46 -6.21 9.11
C TRP A 51 -4.74 -6.34 8.27
N GLY A 52 -4.57 -6.60 7.00
CA GLY A 52 -5.67 -6.68 6.02
C GLY A 52 -6.06 -5.34 5.41
N SER A 53 -5.70 -4.23 6.03
CA SER A 53 -5.95 -2.87 5.52
C SER A 53 -4.69 -2.27 4.91
N GLY A 54 -3.76 -1.80 5.72
CA GLY A 54 -2.51 -1.20 5.26
C GLY A 54 -1.50 -2.20 4.77
N PHE A 55 -1.57 -3.44 5.23
CA PHE A 55 -0.74 -4.55 4.77
C PHE A 55 -1.46 -5.89 4.89
N TYR A 56 -1.00 -6.84 4.11
CA TYR A 56 -1.39 -8.25 4.21
C TYR A 56 -0.21 -9.11 3.79
N CYS A 57 0.04 -10.18 4.50
CA CYS A 57 1.08 -11.13 4.13
C CYS A 57 0.67 -12.53 4.55
N ASP A 58 0.76 -13.46 3.62
CA ASP A 58 0.68 -14.88 3.86
C ASP A 58 1.77 -15.62 3.06
N GLU A 59 1.69 -16.92 2.95
CA GLU A 59 2.66 -17.73 2.21
C GLU A 59 2.60 -17.49 0.69
N ASN A 60 1.51 -16.94 0.18
CA ASN A 60 1.25 -16.77 -1.26
C ASN A 60 1.44 -15.34 -1.74
N ILE A 61 1.24 -14.33 -0.90
CA ILE A 61 1.24 -12.93 -1.29
C ILE A 61 1.68 -12.02 -0.16
N GLY A 62 2.44 -10.99 -0.51
CA GLY A 62 2.71 -9.85 0.35
C GLY A 62 2.24 -8.58 -0.33
N ILE A 63 1.50 -7.74 0.36
CA ILE A 63 0.91 -6.52 -0.20
C ILE A 63 0.90 -5.39 0.82
N LEU A 64 1.15 -4.18 0.32
CA LEU A 64 1.11 -2.94 1.09
C LEU A 64 0.25 -1.91 0.38
N ALA A 65 -0.46 -1.12 1.16
CA ALA A 65 -1.22 0.02 0.70
C ALA A 65 -0.71 1.32 1.32
N THR A 66 -0.78 2.38 0.54
CA THR A 66 -0.58 3.75 1.02
C THR A 66 -1.64 4.65 0.40
N GLY A 67 -2.07 5.65 1.13
CA GLY A 67 -3.12 6.54 0.65
C GLY A 67 -3.88 7.18 1.80
N VAL A 68 -5.17 7.43 1.62
CA VAL A 68 -6.05 7.91 2.68
C VAL A 68 -6.38 6.76 3.62
N GLY A 69 -5.78 6.78 4.83
CA GLY A 69 -5.80 5.65 5.75
C GLY A 69 -7.19 5.16 6.13
N GLU A 70 -8.11 6.08 6.38
CA GLU A 70 -9.50 5.75 6.73
C GLU A 70 -10.22 5.03 5.58
N ALA A 71 -10.02 5.48 4.34
CA ALA A 71 -10.60 4.85 3.16
C ALA A 71 -10.03 3.46 2.90
N ILE A 72 -8.72 3.28 3.08
CA ILE A 72 -8.04 1.99 2.98
C ILE A 72 -8.57 1.03 4.04
N THR A 73 -8.76 1.52 5.27
CA THR A 73 -9.26 0.73 6.40
C THR A 73 -10.72 0.31 6.17
N GLU A 74 -11.59 1.21 5.74
CA GLU A 74 -12.99 0.90 5.45
C GLU A 74 -13.14 -0.19 4.37
N GLN A 75 -12.24 -0.19 3.38
CA GLN A 75 -12.25 -1.17 2.30
C GLN A 75 -11.61 -2.51 2.69
N LEU A 76 -10.91 -2.61 3.81
CA LEU A 76 -10.07 -3.77 4.11
C LEU A 76 -9.16 -4.09 2.91
N MET A 77 -8.48 -3.07 2.41
CA MET A 77 -7.93 -2.98 1.06
C MET A 77 -6.99 -4.13 0.73
N CYS A 78 -5.95 -4.35 1.53
CA CYS A 78 -4.92 -5.34 1.19
C CYS A 78 -5.47 -6.77 1.26
N TYR A 79 -6.33 -7.08 2.21
CA TYR A 79 -6.97 -8.38 2.31
C TYR A 79 -7.84 -8.68 1.09
N ARG A 80 -8.73 -7.75 0.72
CA ARG A 80 -9.64 -7.91 -0.41
C ARG A 80 -8.88 -8.05 -1.74
N VAL A 81 -7.84 -7.25 -1.93
CA VAL A 81 -7.00 -7.33 -3.13
C VAL A 81 -6.28 -8.68 -3.20
N ALA A 82 -5.76 -9.16 -2.06
CA ALA A 82 -5.08 -10.45 -2.00
C ALA A 82 -6.00 -11.63 -2.36
N GLN A 83 -7.30 -11.51 -2.12
CA GLN A 83 -8.29 -12.57 -2.38
C GLN A 83 -8.96 -12.49 -3.74
N TYR A 84 -8.74 -11.40 -4.49
CA TYR A 84 -9.54 -11.10 -5.68
C TYR A 84 -9.26 -12.04 -6.85
N ASN A 85 -7.99 -12.25 -7.19
CA ASN A 85 -7.60 -12.98 -8.39
C ASN A 85 -6.18 -13.56 -8.24
N ASN A 86 -5.89 -14.61 -8.99
CA ASN A 86 -4.54 -15.19 -9.05
C ASN A 86 -3.57 -14.35 -9.91
N ASN A 87 -4.09 -13.47 -10.76
CA ASN A 87 -3.27 -12.51 -11.49
C ASN A 87 -3.07 -11.27 -10.62
N LEU A 88 -1.83 -11.04 -10.19
CA LEU A 88 -1.48 -9.97 -9.26
C LEU A 88 -1.79 -8.59 -9.83
N GLU A 89 -1.42 -8.35 -11.08
CA GLU A 89 -1.67 -7.07 -11.77
C GLU A 89 -3.17 -6.75 -11.81
N GLU A 90 -4.00 -7.70 -12.20
CA GLU A 90 -5.46 -7.53 -12.23
C GLU A 90 -6.02 -7.23 -10.85
N SER A 91 -5.54 -7.91 -9.82
CA SER A 91 -5.97 -7.69 -8.45
C SER A 91 -5.63 -6.28 -7.95
N LEU A 92 -4.42 -5.81 -8.21
CA LEU A 92 -4.00 -4.47 -7.81
C LEU A 92 -4.76 -3.39 -8.56
N GLU A 93 -4.92 -3.55 -9.87
CA GLU A 93 -5.68 -2.60 -10.69
C GLU A 93 -7.17 -2.53 -10.28
N TRP A 94 -7.74 -3.68 -9.92
CA TRP A 94 -9.07 -3.71 -9.33
C TRP A 94 -9.11 -2.95 -7.99
N GLY A 95 -8.10 -3.18 -7.13
CA GLY A 95 -8.03 -2.56 -5.80
C GLY A 95 -8.00 -1.03 -5.84
N VAL A 96 -7.17 -0.45 -6.71
CA VAL A 96 -7.08 1.02 -6.81
C VAL A 96 -8.37 1.66 -7.34
N LYS A 97 -9.21 0.91 -8.03
CA LYS A 97 -10.52 1.37 -8.51
C LYS A 97 -11.61 1.32 -7.46
N LEU A 98 -11.37 0.70 -6.29
CA LEU A 98 -12.31 0.71 -5.18
C LEU A 98 -12.49 2.11 -4.59
N LEU A 99 -11.51 2.98 -4.78
CA LEU A 99 -11.54 4.36 -4.30
C LEU A 99 -11.62 5.34 -5.47
N PRO A 100 -12.35 6.45 -5.32
CA PRO A 100 -12.36 7.50 -6.33
C PRO A 100 -10.96 8.10 -6.49
N LYS A 101 -10.66 8.67 -7.67
CA LYS A 101 -9.34 9.25 -7.98
C LYS A 101 -8.93 10.36 -7.01
N GLU A 102 -9.89 11.08 -6.46
CA GLU A 102 -9.67 12.12 -5.47
C GLU A 102 -9.16 11.56 -4.14
N THR A 103 -9.45 10.28 -3.90
CA THR A 103 -8.95 9.55 -2.73
C THR A 103 -7.75 8.74 -3.16
N GLY A 104 -6.56 9.32 -3.07
CA GLY A 104 -5.32 8.69 -3.53
C GLY A 104 -5.03 7.37 -2.81
N VAL A 105 -4.72 6.34 -3.57
CA VAL A 105 -4.23 5.05 -3.08
C VAL A 105 -3.17 4.49 -4.01
N GLY A 106 -2.14 3.88 -3.42
CA GLY A 106 -1.12 3.11 -4.10
C GLY A 106 -0.97 1.74 -3.46
N LEU A 107 -0.70 0.75 -4.27
CA LEU A 107 -0.49 -0.64 -3.87
C LEU A 107 0.79 -1.16 -4.45
N ILE A 108 1.55 -1.92 -3.67
CA ILE A 108 2.67 -2.75 -4.13
C ILE A 108 2.50 -4.16 -3.60
N ALA A 109 2.86 -5.13 -4.41
CA ALA A 109 2.70 -6.54 -4.01
C ALA A 109 3.70 -7.46 -4.71
N ILE A 110 3.92 -8.60 -4.08
CA ILE A 110 4.68 -9.72 -4.60
C ILE A 110 3.92 -11.01 -4.31
N SER A 111 3.92 -11.94 -5.25
CA SER A 111 3.32 -13.27 -5.06
C SER A 111 4.37 -14.36 -5.10
N SER A 112 4.05 -15.51 -4.50
CA SER A 112 4.97 -16.65 -4.39
C SER A 112 5.36 -17.26 -5.73
N ASP A 113 4.56 -17.05 -6.77
CA ASP A 113 4.87 -17.47 -8.14
C ASP A 113 5.77 -16.48 -8.91
N GLY A 114 6.26 -15.45 -8.23
CA GLY A 114 7.23 -14.49 -8.78
C GLY A 114 6.62 -13.27 -9.45
N GLN A 115 5.31 -13.08 -9.41
CA GLN A 115 4.70 -11.84 -9.89
C GLN A 115 5.04 -10.68 -8.96
N ILE A 116 5.36 -9.53 -9.54
CA ILE A 116 5.63 -8.28 -8.84
C ILE A 116 4.86 -7.18 -9.54
N HIS A 117 4.11 -6.38 -8.80
CA HIS A 117 3.38 -5.26 -9.38
C HIS A 117 3.23 -4.11 -8.38
N GLY A 118 3.22 -2.90 -8.92
CA GLY A 118 2.90 -1.69 -8.20
C GLY A 118 2.01 -0.82 -9.05
N THR A 119 1.00 -0.21 -8.44
CA THR A 119 0.07 0.67 -9.12
C THR A 119 -0.49 1.73 -8.16
N SER A 120 -0.99 2.81 -8.71
CA SER A 120 -1.68 3.85 -7.94
C SER A 120 -2.68 4.58 -8.81
N ASN A 121 -3.68 5.18 -8.19
CA ASN A 121 -4.62 6.07 -8.86
C ASN A 121 -4.19 7.55 -8.81
N THR A 122 -3.05 7.82 -8.22
CA THR A 122 -2.43 9.14 -8.12
C THR A 122 -0.92 9.01 -8.23
N SER A 123 -0.19 10.13 -8.26
CA SER A 123 1.28 10.10 -8.37
C SER A 123 1.90 9.60 -7.06
N MET A 124 2.33 8.34 -7.06
CA MET A 124 3.05 7.72 -5.95
C MET A 124 4.25 6.95 -6.49
N PRO A 125 5.47 7.35 -6.12
CA PRO A 125 6.66 6.69 -6.63
C PRO A 125 6.83 5.30 -5.99
N PHE A 126 7.20 4.33 -6.80
CA PHE A 126 7.67 3.03 -6.34
C PHE A 126 8.78 2.52 -7.25
N SER A 127 9.53 1.55 -6.78
CA SER A 127 10.56 0.89 -7.58
C SER A 127 10.51 -0.62 -7.39
N ILE A 128 10.90 -1.34 -8.43
CA ILE A 128 11.01 -2.79 -8.44
C ILE A 128 12.45 -3.16 -8.69
N LYS A 129 12.96 -4.10 -7.90
CA LYS A 129 14.28 -4.68 -8.09
C LYS A 129 14.17 -6.19 -8.06
N GLU A 130 14.66 -6.83 -9.13
CA GLU A 130 14.84 -8.27 -9.22
C GLU A 130 16.33 -8.58 -9.02
N GLY A 131 16.58 -9.49 -8.11
CA GLY A 131 17.96 -9.88 -7.74
C GLY A 131 18.43 -11.15 -8.38
#